data_ad0c34e2539d744a6aeba2714e844ee9
#
_entry.id   ad0c34e2539d744a6aeba2714e844ee9
#
_cell.length_a   1.000
_cell.length_b   1.000
_cell.length_c   1.000
_cell.angle_alpha   90.00
_cell.angle_beta   90.00
_cell.angle_gamma   90.00
#
_symmetry.space_group_name_H-M   'P 1'
#
loop_
_entity.id
_entity.type
_entity.pdbx_description
1 polymer ?
#
loop_
_entity_poly.entity_id
_entity_poly.type
_entity_poly.pdbx_seq_one_letter_code
_entity_poly.pdbx_strand_id
1 'polypeptide(L)'
;MLKRIALHVEKDQACPARTATAVALAQRFQAELLGIYINFPWPREFFDESIVPNGIYEVVLQQRAQERAQCHAEFDRCVADAGIATQWRTPEGRPEEILASHARCADLLVLSQAKNTETDSIVDPYVIETIVLTAGRPVLAVPYAGEYTGIGNRILVCWDGGREAARALADAAPFLAQTQDIFVLTLNPESEAIRMRETAPDDLQAWFRAQGYAQPTLVRRETGRLGMGAAILNAASDHGCDLVVMGLYGHSRAREWVLGGASRDILQAMTVPVLFSH
;
A
#
# COMPACT_ATOMS: atom_id res chain seq x y z
N MET A 1 7.33 13.91 -7.80
CA MET A 1 8.33 12.90 -8.24
C MET A 1 8.76 12.12 -7.03
N LEU A 2 8.76 10.79 -7.06
CA LEU A 2 9.26 9.96 -5.96
C LEU A 2 10.78 10.08 -5.91
N LYS A 3 11.36 10.39 -4.74
CA LYS A 3 12.80 10.48 -4.50
C LYS A 3 13.28 9.48 -3.47
N ARG A 4 12.39 9.03 -2.60
CA ARG A 4 12.69 8.05 -1.58
C ARG A 4 11.52 7.10 -1.39
N ILE A 5 11.77 5.80 -1.52
CA ILE A 5 10.79 4.74 -1.33
C ILE A 5 11.20 3.92 -0.11
N ALA A 6 10.31 3.78 0.86
CA ALA A 6 10.47 2.86 1.98
C ALA A 6 9.86 1.51 1.62
N LEU A 7 10.55 0.43 1.93
CA LEU A 7 10.14 -0.94 1.69
C LEU A 7 10.17 -1.73 3.00
N HIS A 8 9.06 -2.31 3.39
CA HIS A 8 9.04 -3.30 4.45
C HIS A 8 9.61 -4.62 3.95
N VAL A 9 10.59 -5.15 4.68
CA VAL A 9 11.24 -6.44 4.38
C VAL A 9 11.07 -7.37 5.58
N GLU A 10 10.54 -8.56 5.33
CA GLU A 10 10.43 -9.64 6.32
C GLU A 10 10.54 -11.00 5.61
N LYS A 11 10.69 -12.07 6.37
CA LYS A 11 10.72 -13.42 5.81
C LYS A 11 9.30 -13.95 5.63
N ASP A 12 8.65 -13.52 4.55
CA ASP A 12 7.34 -13.98 4.13
C ASP A 12 7.34 -14.39 2.65
N GLN A 13 6.27 -15.07 2.24
CA GLN A 13 6.12 -15.55 0.86
C GLN A 13 5.98 -14.41 -0.16
N ALA A 14 5.49 -13.25 0.26
CA ALA A 14 5.25 -12.08 -0.60
C ALA A 14 6.48 -11.16 -0.73
N CYS A 15 7.49 -11.32 0.13
CA CYS A 15 8.67 -10.45 0.16
C CYS A 15 9.40 -10.35 -1.19
N PRO A 16 9.61 -11.42 -1.96
CA PRO A 16 10.29 -11.32 -3.26
C PRO A 16 9.52 -10.44 -4.26
N ALA A 17 8.20 -10.63 -4.39
CA ALA A 17 7.36 -9.83 -5.30
C ALA A 17 7.30 -8.37 -4.87
N ARG A 18 7.12 -8.10 -3.57
CA ARG A 18 7.13 -6.76 -2.99
C ARG A 18 8.46 -6.05 -3.22
N THR A 19 9.58 -6.74 -3.00
CA THR A 19 10.92 -6.20 -3.22
C THR A 19 11.15 -5.89 -4.70
N ALA A 20 10.81 -6.80 -5.60
CA ALA A 20 10.93 -6.58 -7.04
C ALA A 20 10.10 -5.37 -7.51
N THR A 21 8.87 -5.21 -6.99
CA THR A 21 8.03 -4.04 -7.26
C THR A 21 8.69 -2.74 -6.79
N ALA A 22 9.23 -2.73 -5.56
CA ALA A 22 9.88 -1.54 -5.01
C ALA A 22 11.17 -1.17 -5.75
N VAL A 23 11.97 -2.16 -6.16
CA VAL A 23 13.17 -1.96 -6.98
C VAL A 23 12.81 -1.38 -8.34
N ALA A 24 11.82 -1.94 -9.04
CA ALA A 24 11.36 -1.44 -10.34
C ALA A 24 10.85 0.01 -10.24
N LEU A 25 10.11 0.35 -9.18
CA LEU A 25 9.69 1.74 -8.93
C LEU A 25 10.88 2.66 -8.64
N ALA A 26 11.84 2.22 -7.81
CA ALA A 26 13.02 3.00 -7.49
C ALA A 26 13.86 3.28 -8.76
N GLN A 27 14.01 2.31 -9.64
CA GLN A 27 14.66 2.48 -10.95
C GLN A 27 13.89 3.46 -11.84
N ARG A 28 12.57 3.27 -12.00
CA ARG A 28 11.70 4.11 -12.84
C ARG A 28 11.76 5.59 -12.43
N PHE A 29 11.75 5.87 -11.12
CA PHE A 29 11.73 7.23 -10.57
C PHE A 29 13.11 7.75 -10.20
N GLN A 30 14.17 6.94 -10.33
CA GLN A 30 15.52 7.25 -9.84
C GLN A 30 15.48 7.68 -8.37
N ALA A 31 14.82 6.87 -7.56
CA ALA A 31 14.61 7.08 -6.15
C ALA A 31 15.58 6.23 -5.31
N GLU A 32 15.92 6.72 -4.12
CA GLU A 32 16.56 5.93 -3.08
C GLU A 32 15.58 4.87 -2.55
N LEU A 33 16.06 3.64 -2.36
CA LEU A 33 15.28 2.56 -1.75
C LEU A 33 15.76 2.27 -0.33
N LEU A 34 14.89 2.47 0.65
CA LEU A 34 15.13 2.19 2.05
C LEU A 34 14.49 0.86 2.46
N GLY A 35 15.28 -0.21 2.61
CA GLY A 35 14.82 -1.47 3.19
C GLY A 35 14.70 -1.37 4.71
N ILE A 36 13.57 -1.82 5.26
CA ILE A 36 13.25 -1.78 6.68
C ILE A 36 12.88 -3.18 7.13
N TYR A 37 13.73 -3.81 7.93
CA TYR A 37 13.46 -5.04 8.65
C TYR A 37 13.18 -4.73 10.11
N ILE A 38 12.01 -5.06 10.63
CA ILE A 38 11.63 -4.73 12.00
C ILE A 38 12.06 -5.84 12.95
N ASN A 39 12.92 -5.49 13.92
CA ASN A 39 13.15 -6.33 15.07
C ASN A 39 11.95 -6.19 16.01
N PHE A 40 10.92 -7.02 15.81
CA PHE A 40 9.78 -7.02 16.71
C PHE A 40 10.17 -7.73 18.02
N PRO A 41 10.26 -7.00 19.14
CA PRO A 41 10.61 -7.62 20.40
C PRO A 41 9.46 -8.52 20.84
N TRP A 42 9.75 -9.81 21.00
CA TRP A 42 8.84 -10.63 21.78
C TRP A 42 8.84 -10.08 23.21
N PRO A 43 7.70 -9.71 23.78
CA PRO A 43 7.67 -9.25 25.16
C PRO A 43 8.27 -10.36 26.05
N ARG A 44 9.30 -10.01 26.84
CA ARG A 44 9.86 -10.95 27.83
C ARG A 44 8.80 -11.54 28.75
N GLU A 45 7.69 -10.83 28.93
CA GLU A 45 6.52 -11.21 29.70
C GLU A 45 5.82 -12.49 29.19
N PHE A 46 5.98 -12.85 27.90
CA PHE A 46 5.51 -14.14 27.39
C PHE A 46 6.47 -15.30 27.67
N PHE A 47 7.70 -15.02 28.11
CA PHE A 47 8.67 -15.99 28.55
C PHE A 47 8.72 -15.98 30.09
N ASP A 48 7.62 -16.41 30.72
CA ASP A 48 7.66 -16.74 32.14
C ASP A 48 8.72 -17.83 32.33
N GLU A 49 9.84 -17.50 33.00
CA GLU A 49 10.96 -18.40 33.24
C GLU A 49 10.53 -19.70 33.96
N SER A 50 9.33 -19.68 34.59
CA SER A 50 8.72 -20.88 35.21
C SER A 50 8.06 -21.81 34.20
N ILE A 51 7.73 -21.34 32.99
CA ILE A 51 6.99 -22.07 31.96
C ILE A 51 7.86 -22.40 30.75
N VAL A 52 8.84 -21.54 30.42
CA VAL A 52 9.71 -21.67 29.25
C VAL A 52 11.08 -22.16 29.71
N PRO A 53 11.57 -23.31 29.23
CA PRO A 53 12.91 -23.81 29.58
C PRO A 53 14.00 -22.78 29.28
N ASN A 54 14.96 -22.64 30.20
CA ASN A 54 16.15 -21.81 30.00
C ASN A 54 16.83 -22.17 28.67
N GLY A 55 17.06 -21.17 27.83
CA GLY A 55 17.68 -21.33 26.51
C GLY A 55 16.74 -21.18 25.30
N ILE A 56 15.41 -21.32 25.44
CA ILE A 56 14.50 -21.11 24.31
C ILE A 56 14.57 -19.66 23.83
N TYR A 57 14.66 -18.70 24.74
CA TYR A 57 14.80 -17.29 24.39
C TYR A 57 16.05 -17.02 23.52
N GLU A 58 17.19 -17.62 23.87
CA GLU A 58 18.43 -17.51 23.09
C GLU A 58 18.29 -18.14 21.70
N VAL A 59 17.63 -19.28 21.60
CA VAL A 59 17.34 -19.94 20.32
C VAL A 59 16.48 -19.03 19.42
N VAL A 60 15.43 -18.42 19.98
CA VAL A 60 14.57 -17.48 19.23
C VAL A 60 15.37 -16.26 18.77
N LEU A 61 16.22 -15.68 19.61
CA LEU A 61 17.08 -14.56 19.23
C LEU A 61 18.06 -14.93 18.12
N GLN A 62 18.67 -16.11 18.20
CA GLN A 62 19.59 -16.60 17.16
C GLN A 62 18.86 -16.84 15.85
N GLN A 63 17.68 -17.45 15.88
CA GLN A 63 16.85 -17.65 14.68
C GLN A 63 16.50 -16.32 14.02
N ARG A 64 16.05 -15.32 14.80
CA ARG A 64 15.74 -13.99 14.27
C ARG A 64 16.96 -13.27 13.71
N ALA A 65 18.11 -13.42 14.33
CA ALA A 65 19.36 -12.86 13.78
C ALA A 65 19.71 -13.50 12.43
N GLN A 66 19.49 -14.80 12.27
CA GLN A 66 19.68 -15.51 11.02
C GLN A 66 18.67 -15.06 9.96
N GLU A 67 17.39 -14.95 10.30
CA GLU A 67 16.34 -14.46 9.40
C GLU A 67 16.63 -13.04 8.90
N ARG A 68 17.01 -12.14 9.81
CA ARG A 68 17.43 -10.79 9.46
C ARG A 68 18.61 -10.77 8.48
N ALA A 69 19.63 -11.60 8.74
CA ALA A 69 20.79 -11.70 7.85
C ALA A 69 20.40 -12.25 6.47
N GLN A 70 19.50 -13.23 6.40
CA GLN A 70 18.98 -13.77 5.16
C GLN A 70 18.18 -12.71 4.38
N CYS A 71 17.28 -11.96 5.05
CA CYS A 71 16.51 -10.88 4.44
C CYS A 71 17.42 -9.76 3.91
N HIS A 72 18.48 -9.41 4.65
CA HIS A 72 19.44 -8.41 4.20
C HIS A 72 20.19 -8.88 2.95
N ALA A 73 20.72 -10.10 2.96
CA ALA A 73 21.42 -10.66 1.82
C ALA A 73 20.53 -10.78 0.58
N GLU A 74 19.25 -11.11 0.77
CA GLU A 74 18.26 -11.15 -0.30
C GLU A 74 17.98 -9.75 -0.86
N PHE A 75 17.81 -8.75 0.01
CA PHE A 75 17.65 -7.36 -0.40
C PHE A 75 18.86 -6.89 -1.19
N ASP A 76 20.09 -7.11 -0.68
CA ASP A 76 21.34 -6.74 -1.37
C ASP A 76 21.43 -7.38 -2.76
N ARG A 77 21.05 -8.64 -2.88
CA ARG A 77 20.99 -9.34 -4.16
C ARG A 77 19.99 -8.72 -5.14
N CYS A 78 18.81 -8.33 -4.64
CA CYS A 78 17.79 -7.71 -5.48
C CYS A 78 18.18 -6.31 -5.99
N VAL A 79 19.02 -5.59 -5.25
CA VAL A 79 19.43 -4.22 -5.61
C VAL A 79 20.81 -4.12 -6.26
N ALA A 80 21.59 -5.21 -6.28
CA ALA A 80 22.99 -5.22 -6.74
C ALA A 80 23.18 -4.58 -8.13
N ASP A 81 22.32 -4.92 -9.08
CA ASP A 81 22.39 -4.44 -10.47
C ASP A 81 21.35 -3.36 -10.78
N ALA A 82 20.64 -2.85 -9.76
CA ALA A 82 19.54 -1.92 -9.97
C ALA A 82 19.99 -0.48 -10.30
N GLY A 83 21.24 -0.11 -10.00
CA GLY A 83 21.77 1.23 -10.26
C GLY A 83 21.10 2.34 -9.44
N ILE A 84 20.57 2.01 -8.26
CA ILE A 84 19.86 2.92 -7.36
C ILE A 84 20.61 3.07 -6.04
N ALA A 85 20.43 4.22 -5.37
CA ALA A 85 20.91 4.39 -4.00
C ALA A 85 20.05 3.56 -3.03
N THR A 86 20.69 2.88 -2.07
CA THR A 86 20.00 2.03 -1.11
C THR A 86 20.43 2.31 0.32
N GLN A 87 19.51 2.10 1.25
CA GLN A 87 19.78 2.07 2.69
C GLN A 87 19.09 0.84 3.29
N TRP A 88 19.68 0.34 4.39
CA TRP A 88 19.06 -0.73 5.19
C TRP A 88 18.93 -0.30 6.64
N ARG A 89 17.79 -0.58 7.25
CA ARG A 89 17.52 -0.29 8.67
C ARG A 89 16.88 -1.47 9.37
N THR A 90 17.25 -1.64 10.64
CA THR A 90 16.74 -2.70 11.52
C THR A 90 16.24 -2.11 12.84
N PRO A 91 15.21 -1.24 12.80
CA PRO A 91 14.63 -0.68 14.02
C PRO A 91 13.96 -1.75 14.86
N GLU A 92 13.80 -1.46 16.16
CA GLU A 92 13.08 -2.28 17.11
C GLU A 92 11.78 -1.56 17.52
N GLY A 93 10.66 -2.28 17.57
CA GLY A 93 9.38 -1.73 17.99
C GLY A 93 8.19 -2.38 17.30
N ARG A 94 7.02 -1.77 17.49
CA ARG A 94 5.77 -2.24 16.89
C ARG A 94 5.74 -1.90 15.39
N PRO A 95 5.30 -2.84 14.53
CA PRO A 95 5.34 -2.66 13.09
C PRO A 95 4.62 -1.40 12.60
N GLU A 96 3.43 -1.15 13.11
CA GLU A 96 2.63 0.01 12.73
C GLU A 96 3.30 1.35 13.09
N GLU A 97 3.96 1.45 14.24
CA GLU A 97 4.65 2.66 14.67
C GLU A 97 5.94 2.89 13.88
N ILE A 98 6.72 1.84 13.71
CA ILE A 98 7.99 1.88 13.00
C ILE A 98 7.79 2.21 11.52
N LEU A 99 6.89 1.50 10.83
CA LEU A 99 6.67 1.73 9.40
C LEU A 99 6.06 3.10 9.14
N ALA A 100 5.08 3.54 9.96
CA ALA A 100 4.52 4.88 9.85
C ALA A 100 5.59 5.97 10.08
N SER A 101 6.47 5.80 11.08
CA SER A 101 7.52 6.79 11.36
C SER A 101 8.53 6.91 10.23
N HIS A 102 8.94 5.80 9.63
CA HIS A 102 9.87 5.78 8.50
C HIS A 102 9.23 6.31 7.21
N ALA A 103 7.93 6.01 7.00
CA ALA A 103 7.17 6.54 5.87
C ALA A 103 7.12 8.07 5.83
N ARG A 104 7.09 8.74 6.99
CA ARG A 104 7.07 10.22 7.07
C ARG A 104 8.26 10.88 6.39
N CYS A 105 9.39 10.18 6.32
CA CYS A 105 10.61 10.63 5.65
C CYS A 105 10.83 9.94 4.29
N ALA A 106 9.79 9.35 3.71
CA ALA A 106 9.77 8.79 2.35
C ALA A 106 8.61 9.40 1.56
N ASP A 107 8.62 9.23 0.26
CA ASP A 107 7.53 9.67 -0.61
C ASP A 107 6.48 8.58 -0.82
N LEU A 108 6.88 7.31 -0.59
CA LEU A 108 6.04 6.13 -0.74
C LEU A 108 6.52 5.05 0.24
N LEU A 109 5.58 4.36 0.88
CA LEU A 109 5.86 3.12 1.61
C LEU A 109 5.28 1.94 0.83
N VAL A 110 6.08 0.89 0.64
CA VAL A 110 5.66 -0.35 -0.04
C VAL A 110 5.52 -1.47 0.98
N LEU A 111 4.34 -2.07 1.03
CA LEU A 111 3.96 -3.20 1.87
C LEU A 111 3.36 -4.32 1.01
N SER A 112 3.24 -5.53 1.55
CA SER A 112 2.39 -6.57 0.95
C SER A 112 0.99 -6.54 1.53
N GLN A 113 0.03 -7.02 0.75
CA GLN A 113 -1.25 -7.49 1.25
C GLN A 113 -0.99 -8.58 2.30
N ALA A 114 -1.68 -8.49 3.42
CA ALA A 114 -1.64 -9.53 4.45
C ALA A 114 -2.45 -10.75 4.01
N LYS A 115 -1.90 -11.94 4.18
CA LYS A 115 -2.60 -13.19 3.93
C LYS A 115 -3.22 -13.68 5.25
N ASN A 116 -4.54 -13.81 5.28
CA ASN A 116 -5.28 -14.16 6.51
C ASN A 116 -4.91 -15.53 7.13
N THR A 117 -4.10 -16.33 6.45
CA THR A 117 -3.71 -17.69 6.88
C THR A 117 -2.23 -17.82 7.26
N GLU A 118 -1.42 -16.77 7.07
CA GLU A 118 -0.01 -16.80 7.44
C GLU A 118 0.19 -16.21 8.82
N THR A 119 0.72 -17.03 9.71
CA THR A 119 1.15 -16.62 11.06
C THR A 119 2.54 -15.99 11.06
N ASP A 120 3.20 -15.98 9.89
CA ASP A 120 4.61 -15.62 9.78
C ASP A 120 4.85 -14.14 9.44
N SER A 121 3.81 -13.39 8.99
CA SER A 121 3.93 -11.96 8.75
C SER A 121 3.53 -11.14 9.98
N ILE A 122 4.33 -10.11 10.29
CA ILE A 122 4.02 -9.13 11.34
C ILE A 122 3.05 -8.04 10.85
N VAL A 123 2.74 -8.02 9.54
CA VAL A 123 1.83 -7.06 8.93
C VAL A 123 0.53 -7.73 8.57
N ASP A 124 -0.53 -7.45 9.32
CA ASP A 124 -1.90 -7.84 9.05
C ASP A 124 -2.72 -6.69 8.43
N PRO A 125 -3.97 -6.90 8.00
CA PRO A 125 -4.81 -5.84 7.44
C PRO A 125 -5.00 -4.64 8.39
N TYR A 126 -5.04 -4.86 9.70
CA TYR A 126 -5.16 -3.81 10.71
C TYR A 126 -3.90 -2.96 10.79
N VAL A 127 -2.72 -3.61 10.68
CA VAL A 127 -1.43 -2.91 10.64
C VAL A 127 -1.34 -2.01 9.41
N ILE A 128 -1.73 -2.51 8.22
CA ILE A 128 -1.74 -1.70 6.98
C ILE A 128 -2.64 -0.49 7.14
N GLU A 129 -3.85 -0.70 7.65
CA GLU A 129 -4.82 0.35 7.90
C GLU A 129 -4.27 1.43 8.85
N THR A 130 -3.73 1.01 9.99
CA THR A 130 -3.14 1.92 10.98
C THR A 130 -2.01 2.74 10.38
N ILE A 131 -1.15 2.12 9.54
CA ILE A 131 -0.06 2.80 8.87
C ILE A 131 -0.61 3.86 7.90
N VAL A 132 -1.58 3.53 7.06
CA VAL A 132 -2.17 4.50 6.11
C VAL A 132 -2.74 5.70 6.84
N LEU A 133 -3.43 5.49 7.97
CA LEU A 133 -4.02 6.56 8.78
C LEU A 133 -2.98 7.44 9.50
N THR A 134 -1.82 6.89 9.84
CA THR A 134 -0.86 7.57 10.73
C THR A 134 0.43 8.00 10.05
N ALA A 135 0.74 7.47 8.88
CA ALA A 135 1.98 7.78 8.16
C ALA A 135 1.98 9.18 7.54
N GLY A 136 0.81 9.70 7.10
CA GLY A 136 0.71 10.96 6.36
C GLY A 136 1.41 10.90 4.99
N ARG A 137 1.61 9.70 4.47
CA ARG A 137 2.23 9.39 3.18
C ARG A 137 1.49 8.26 2.51
N PRO A 138 1.48 8.20 1.16
CA PRO A 138 0.84 7.11 0.45
C PRO A 138 1.51 5.77 0.75
N VAL A 139 0.69 4.73 0.81
CA VAL A 139 1.10 3.36 1.02
C VAL A 139 0.69 2.53 -0.19
N LEU A 140 1.65 1.88 -0.83
CA LEU A 140 1.41 0.91 -1.90
C LEU A 140 1.33 -0.47 -1.28
N ALA A 141 0.14 -1.06 -1.29
CA ALA A 141 -0.06 -2.45 -0.96
C ALA A 141 0.10 -3.30 -2.24
N VAL A 142 1.02 -4.27 -2.20
CA VAL A 142 1.27 -5.21 -3.30
C VAL A 142 0.57 -6.53 -2.95
N PRO A 143 -0.20 -7.14 -3.87
CA PRO A 143 -0.80 -8.44 -3.61
C PRO A 143 0.24 -9.49 -3.22
N TYR A 144 -0.14 -10.43 -2.36
CA TYR A 144 0.76 -11.49 -1.88
C TYR A 144 1.17 -12.49 -2.98
N ALA A 145 0.43 -12.53 -4.08
CA ALA A 145 0.69 -13.42 -5.22
C ALA A 145 0.74 -12.62 -6.52
N GLY A 146 1.64 -13.01 -7.43
CA GLY A 146 1.83 -12.36 -8.72
C GLY A 146 3.15 -11.58 -8.82
N GLU A 147 3.41 -11.02 -10.00
CA GLU A 147 4.57 -10.17 -10.29
C GLU A 147 4.09 -8.78 -10.74
N TYR A 148 4.63 -7.73 -10.14
CA TYR A 148 4.13 -6.36 -10.29
C TYR A 148 5.26 -5.35 -10.57
N THR A 149 6.14 -5.65 -11.52
CA THR A 149 7.29 -4.78 -11.84
C THR A 149 6.94 -3.61 -12.76
N GLY A 150 5.82 -3.67 -13.46
CA GLY A 150 5.38 -2.66 -14.43
C GLY A 150 4.09 -1.94 -14.05
N ILE A 151 3.93 -1.48 -12.81
CA ILE A 151 2.70 -0.84 -12.32
C ILE A 151 2.60 0.64 -12.70
N GLY A 152 1.36 1.13 -12.81
CA GLY A 152 1.04 2.53 -13.08
C GLY A 152 1.14 2.91 -14.56
N ASN A 153 0.95 1.94 -15.48
CA ASN A 153 0.77 2.20 -16.90
C ASN A 153 -0.71 2.41 -17.24
N ARG A 154 -1.61 1.71 -16.54
CA ARG A 154 -3.07 1.86 -16.62
C ARG A 154 -3.64 1.99 -15.22
N ILE A 155 -4.13 3.17 -14.88
CA ILE A 155 -4.48 3.54 -13.51
C ILE A 155 -5.99 3.65 -13.36
N LEU A 156 -6.55 2.97 -12.34
CA LEU A 156 -7.91 3.17 -11.89
C LEU A 156 -7.91 4.06 -10.64
N VAL A 157 -8.46 5.26 -10.73
CA VAL A 157 -8.65 6.17 -9.59
C VAL A 157 -10.08 6.02 -9.08
N CYS A 158 -10.24 5.62 -7.83
CA CYS A 158 -11.54 5.59 -7.16
C CYS A 158 -11.89 6.99 -6.66
N TRP A 159 -13.03 7.52 -7.14
CA TRP A 159 -13.44 8.89 -6.86
C TRP A 159 -14.86 8.96 -6.29
N ASP A 160 -14.97 9.53 -5.10
CA ASP A 160 -16.25 9.79 -4.41
C ASP A 160 -16.48 11.26 -4.07
N GLY A 161 -15.60 12.16 -4.58
CA GLY A 161 -15.63 13.59 -4.26
C GLY A 161 -15.18 13.92 -2.81
N GLY A 162 -14.73 12.92 -2.03
CA GLY A 162 -14.28 13.11 -0.67
C GLY A 162 -12.82 13.60 -0.58
N ARG A 163 -12.45 14.09 0.60
CA ARG A 163 -11.09 14.59 0.86
C ARG A 163 -10.04 13.49 0.72
N GLU A 164 -10.36 12.26 1.12
CA GLU A 164 -9.47 11.11 1.06
C GLU A 164 -9.21 10.70 -0.40
N ALA A 165 -10.24 10.74 -1.25
CA ALA A 165 -10.09 10.52 -2.70
C ALA A 165 -9.26 11.63 -3.34
N ALA A 166 -9.48 12.90 -2.96
CA ALA A 166 -8.69 14.02 -3.43
C ALA A 166 -7.22 13.92 -2.98
N ARG A 167 -6.98 13.46 -1.75
CA ARG A 167 -5.63 13.20 -1.26
C ARG A 167 -4.96 12.08 -2.04
N ALA A 168 -5.63 10.95 -2.26
CA ALA A 168 -5.11 9.82 -3.03
C ALA A 168 -4.79 10.22 -4.48
N LEU A 169 -5.66 11.02 -5.09
CA LEU A 169 -5.41 11.57 -6.43
C LEU A 169 -4.14 12.43 -6.46
N ALA A 170 -3.94 13.30 -5.48
CA ALA A 170 -2.74 14.14 -5.37
C ALA A 170 -1.47 13.29 -5.13
N ASP A 171 -1.54 12.27 -4.26
CA ASP A 171 -0.40 11.39 -3.98
C ASP A 171 -0.05 10.47 -5.16
N ALA A 172 -1.01 10.19 -6.05
CA ALA A 172 -0.78 9.46 -7.29
C ALA A 172 -0.09 10.29 -8.40
N ALA A 173 0.12 11.59 -8.19
CA ALA A 173 0.72 12.50 -9.17
C ALA A 173 1.98 11.95 -9.88
N PRO A 174 2.94 11.30 -9.21
CA PRO A 174 4.12 10.74 -9.88
C PRO A 174 3.78 9.69 -10.95
N PHE A 175 2.74 8.89 -10.72
CA PHE A 175 2.26 7.87 -11.65
C PHE A 175 1.42 8.50 -12.76
N LEU A 176 0.50 9.40 -12.40
CA LEU A 176 -0.39 10.09 -13.35
C LEU A 176 0.38 10.92 -14.39
N ALA A 177 1.52 11.49 -14.00
CA ALA A 177 2.38 12.26 -14.90
C ALA A 177 3.09 11.40 -15.97
N GLN A 178 3.11 10.08 -15.83
CA GLN A 178 3.84 9.17 -16.72
C GLN A 178 2.93 8.22 -17.50
N THR A 179 1.63 8.24 -17.26
CA THR A 179 0.66 7.38 -17.95
C THR A 179 -0.24 8.18 -18.89
N GLN A 180 -0.75 7.49 -19.94
CA GLN A 180 -1.78 8.01 -20.81
C GLN A 180 -3.16 7.34 -20.57
N ASP A 181 -3.18 6.23 -19.84
CA ASP A 181 -4.38 5.42 -19.60
C ASP A 181 -4.87 5.62 -18.16
N ILE A 182 -5.77 6.58 -17.97
CA ILE A 182 -6.35 6.92 -16.67
C ILE A 182 -7.85 6.70 -16.71
N PHE A 183 -8.36 5.92 -15.76
CA PHE A 183 -9.78 5.67 -15.54
C PHE A 183 -10.17 6.24 -14.18
N VAL A 184 -11.25 7.00 -14.11
CA VAL A 184 -11.82 7.51 -12.86
C VAL A 184 -13.14 6.83 -12.61
N LEU A 185 -13.21 6.01 -11.57
CA LEU A 185 -14.37 5.23 -11.19
C LEU A 185 -15.15 5.93 -10.09
N THR A 186 -16.43 6.22 -10.36
CA THR A 186 -17.41 6.63 -9.36
C THR A 186 -18.45 5.52 -9.19
N LEU A 187 -18.57 4.99 -7.97
CA LEU A 187 -19.55 3.97 -7.61
C LEU A 187 -20.80 4.62 -7.04
N ASN A 188 -21.98 4.06 -7.40
CA ASN A 188 -23.29 4.53 -6.95
C ASN A 188 -23.46 6.06 -7.14
N PRO A 189 -23.25 6.60 -8.35
CA PRO A 189 -23.20 8.03 -8.60
C PRO A 189 -24.51 8.75 -8.24
N GLU A 190 -25.64 8.05 -8.25
CA GLU A 190 -26.95 8.60 -7.90
C GLU A 190 -27.23 8.60 -6.39
N SER A 191 -26.31 8.06 -5.57
CA SER A 191 -26.46 8.12 -4.11
C SER A 191 -26.40 9.57 -3.61
N GLU A 192 -27.20 9.90 -2.61
CA GLU A 192 -27.23 11.24 -2.00
C GLU A 192 -25.83 11.67 -1.53
N ALA A 193 -25.06 10.74 -0.95
CA ALA A 193 -23.72 10.99 -0.45
C ALA A 193 -22.74 11.42 -1.55
N ILE A 194 -22.81 10.85 -2.75
CA ILE A 194 -21.98 11.25 -3.89
C ILE A 194 -22.48 12.59 -4.46
N ARG A 195 -23.79 12.72 -4.69
CA ARG A 195 -24.38 13.95 -5.24
C ARG A 195 -24.09 15.19 -4.41
N MET A 196 -24.06 15.07 -3.09
CA MET A 196 -23.71 16.18 -2.20
C MET A 196 -22.23 16.61 -2.27
N ARG A 197 -21.36 15.77 -2.83
CA ARG A 197 -19.91 16.04 -2.97
C ARG A 197 -19.51 16.43 -4.40
N GLU A 198 -20.35 16.18 -5.38
CA GLU A 198 -20.10 16.66 -6.75
C GLU A 198 -20.20 18.21 -6.75
N THR A 199 -19.08 18.83 -7.14
CA THR A 199 -19.02 20.29 -7.30
C THR A 199 -19.56 20.67 -8.68
N ALA A 200 -18.74 20.65 -9.72
CA ALA A 200 -19.18 20.82 -11.09
C ALA A 200 -18.81 19.58 -11.91
N PRO A 201 -19.63 19.16 -12.89
CA PRO A 201 -19.37 17.96 -13.69
C PRO A 201 -17.98 17.93 -14.34
N ASP A 202 -17.42 19.10 -14.65
CA ASP A 202 -16.17 19.23 -15.40
C ASP A 202 -14.95 19.57 -14.53
N ASP A 203 -15.12 19.80 -13.22
CA ASP A 203 -14.04 20.22 -12.33
C ASP A 203 -12.90 19.21 -12.28
N LEU A 204 -13.21 17.93 -12.21
CA LEU A 204 -12.20 16.88 -12.17
C LEU A 204 -11.38 16.85 -13.47
N GLN A 205 -12.03 16.94 -14.63
CA GLN A 205 -11.35 16.99 -15.92
C GLN A 205 -10.53 18.28 -16.08
N ALA A 206 -11.06 19.41 -15.57
CA ALA A 206 -10.32 20.66 -15.54
C ALA A 206 -9.06 20.56 -14.67
N TRP A 207 -9.15 19.87 -13.54
CA TRP A 207 -7.98 19.61 -12.68
C TRP A 207 -6.91 18.78 -13.43
N PHE A 208 -7.29 17.67 -14.10
CA PHE A 208 -6.34 16.88 -14.91
C PHE A 208 -5.66 17.72 -16.01
N ARG A 209 -6.42 18.58 -16.70
CA ARG A 209 -5.86 19.51 -17.70
C ARG A 209 -4.86 20.49 -17.08
N ALA A 210 -5.22 21.08 -15.93
CA ALA A 210 -4.36 22.03 -15.23
C ALA A 210 -3.04 21.43 -14.76
N GLN A 211 -3.05 20.13 -14.40
CA GLN A 211 -1.84 19.38 -14.02
C GLN A 211 -1.02 18.91 -15.24
N GLY A 212 -1.55 19.04 -16.46
CA GLY A 212 -0.89 18.54 -17.67
C GLY A 212 -0.94 17.01 -17.79
N TYR A 213 -1.86 16.34 -17.08
CA TYR A 213 -2.03 14.89 -17.18
C TYR A 213 -2.95 14.51 -18.35
N ALA A 214 -2.87 13.24 -18.78
CA ALA A 214 -3.82 12.69 -19.73
C ALA A 214 -5.26 12.83 -19.22
N GLN A 215 -6.21 13.08 -20.13
CA GLN A 215 -7.61 13.20 -19.74
C GLN A 215 -8.16 11.83 -19.37
N PRO A 216 -8.82 11.71 -18.21
CA PRO A 216 -9.31 10.43 -17.75
C PRO A 216 -10.58 10.01 -18.48
N THR A 217 -10.73 8.69 -18.64
CA THR A 217 -12.01 8.08 -18.97
C THR A 217 -12.85 7.98 -17.70
N LEU A 218 -13.99 8.65 -17.67
CA LEU A 218 -14.93 8.60 -16.54
C LEU A 218 -15.76 7.32 -16.59
N VAL A 219 -15.71 6.52 -15.54
CA VAL A 219 -16.45 5.26 -15.39
C VAL A 219 -17.43 5.40 -14.24
N ARG A 220 -18.73 5.24 -14.52
CA ARG A 220 -19.79 5.27 -13.49
C ARG A 220 -20.44 3.90 -13.40
N ARG A 221 -20.53 3.34 -12.21
CA ARG A 221 -21.10 1.99 -11.96
C ARG A 221 -21.94 1.95 -10.70
N GLU A 222 -23.02 1.18 -10.79
CA GLU A 222 -23.78 0.76 -9.60
C GLU A 222 -23.17 -0.53 -9.04
N THR A 223 -23.00 -0.61 -7.72
CA THR A 223 -22.41 -1.79 -7.06
C THR A 223 -23.38 -2.97 -7.01
N GLY A 224 -24.67 -2.69 -6.98
CA GLY A 224 -25.72 -3.71 -6.85
C GLY A 224 -25.51 -4.58 -5.59
N ARG A 225 -25.47 -5.90 -5.80
CA ARG A 225 -25.26 -6.89 -4.72
C ARG A 225 -23.79 -7.25 -4.48
N LEU A 226 -22.87 -6.79 -5.32
CA LEU A 226 -21.45 -7.21 -5.29
C LEU A 226 -20.63 -6.58 -4.16
N GLY A 227 -21.09 -5.45 -3.62
CA GLY A 227 -20.28 -4.64 -2.70
C GLY A 227 -19.24 -3.76 -3.43
N MET A 228 -18.73 -2.75 -2.70
CA MET A 228 -17.84 -1.75 -3.30
C MET A 228 -16.46 -2.29 -3.67
N GLY A 229 -15.86 -3.12 -2.81
CA GLY A 229 -14.54 -3.70 -3.08
C GLY A 229 -14.53 -4.56 -4.33
N ALA A 230 -15.50 -5.47 -4.48
CA ALA A 230 -15.63 -6.31 -5.67
C ALA A 230 -15.90 -5.48 -6.95
N ALA A 231 -16.72 -4.41 -6.84
CA ALA A 231 -16.99 -3.53 -7.98
C ALA A 231 -15.72 -2.78 -8.44
N ILE A 232 -14.85 -2.36 -7.51
CA ILE A 232 -13.54 -1.74 -7.82
C ILE A 232 -12.63 -2.74 -8.53
N LEU A 233 -12.46 -3.96 -7.98
CA LEU A 233 -11.59 -4.98 -8.56
C LEU A 233 -12.06 -5.43 -9.95
N ASN A 234 -13.38 -5.58 -10.13
CA ASN A 234 -13.94 -5.89 -11.44
C ASN A 234 -13.70 -4.75 -12.43
N ALA A 235 -13.85 -3.48 -12.00
CA ALA A 235 -13.55 -2.35 -12.88
C ALA A 235 -12.05 -2.31 -13.25
N ALA A 236 -11.15 -2.58 -12.31
CA ALA A 236 -9.72 -2.67 -12.60
C ALA A 236 -9.41 -3.77 -13.63
N SER A 237 -10.05 -4.95 -13.47
CA SER A 237 -9.90 -6.06 -14.41
C SER A 237 -10.47 -5.74 -15.81
N ASP A 238 -11.69 -5.19 -15.88
CA ASP A 238 -12.37 -4.87 -17.14
C ASP A 238 -11.60 -3.86 -17.99
N HIS A 239 -10.90 -2.93 -17.32
CA HIS A 239 -10.08 -1.92 -17.98
C HIS A 239 -8.60 -2.30 -18.06
N GLY A 240 -8.21 -3.50 -17.57
CA GLY A 240 -6.82 -3.97 -17.56
C GLY A 240 -5.89 -3.05 -16.78
N CYS A 241 -6.38 -2.47 -15.67
CA CYS A 241 -5.58 -1.58 -14.84
C CYS A 241 -4.56 -2.35 -14.02
N ASP A 242 -3.35 -1.80 -13.94
CA ASP A 242 -2.21 -2.36 -13.19
C ASP A 242 -1.94 -1.63 -11.88
N LEU A 243 -2.71 -0.58 -11.58
CA LEU A 243 -2.68 0.16 -10.33
C LEU A 243 -4.08 0.70 -10.00
N VAL A 244 -4.54 0.47 -8.78
CA VAL A 244 -5.71 1.14 -8.21
C VAL A 244 -5.24 2.23 -7.26
N VAL A 245 -5.84 3.41 -7.33
CA VAL A 245 -5.61 4.55 -6.44
C VAL A 245 -6.89 4.84 -5.68
N MET A 246 -6.83 4.81 -4.35
CA MET A 246 -8.02 5.07 -3.53
C MET A 246 -7.70 5.70 -2.18
N GLY A 247 -8.63 6.52 -1.70
CA GLY A 247 -8.63 6.99 -0.31
C GLY A 247 -9.03 5.86 0.65
N LEU A 248 -8.47 5.90 1.84
CA LEU A 248 -8.90 5.05 2.94
C LEU A 248 -9.93 5.83 3.77
N TYR A 249 -11.12 5.24 4.05
CA TYR A 249 -12.20 5.86 4.86
C TYR A 249 -12.93 7.09 4.28
N GLY A 250 -13.51 7.00 3.10
CA GLY A 250 -14.28 8.09 2.47
C GLY A 250 -15.69 8.38 3.03
N HIS A 251 -16.31 7.56 3.86
CA HIS A 251 -17.70 7.76 4.33
C HIS A 251 -17.86 7.73 5.84
N SER A 252 -18.22 8.88 6.43
CA SER A 252 -19.04 9.16 7.64
C SER A 252 -18.83 8.35 8.93
N ARG A 253 -17.73 7.61 9.13
CA ARG A 253 -17.48 6.86 10.37
C ARG A 253 -16.22 7.30 11.12
N ALA A 254 -16.01 8.61 11.20
CA ALA A 254 -14.98 9.22 12.06
C ALA A 254 -15.21 8.99 13.57
N ARG A 255 -16.21 8.18 13.97
CA ARG A 255 -16.56 7.92 15.37
C ARG A 255 -16.45 6.47 15.82
N GLU A 256 -16.30 5.53 14.91
CA GLU A 256 -16.07 4.12 15.29
C GLU A 256 -14.92 3.60 14.46
N TRP A 257 -13.89 3.08 15.09
CA TRP A 257 -12.68 2.46 14.53
C TRP A 257 -13.03 1.15 13.79
N VAL A 258 -13.88 1.24 12.76
CA VAL A 258 -14.31 0.10 11.96
C VAL A 258 -13.99 0.39 10.51
N LEU A 259 -13.17 -0.46 9.91
CA LEU A 259 -12.87 -0.51 8.48
C LEU A 259 -14.12 -0.24 7.64
N GLY A 260 -14.07 0.73 6.73
CA GLY A 260 -15.07 0.87 5.68
C GLY A 260 -15.09 -0.42 4.84
N GLY A 261 -16.27 -0.94 4.53
CA GLY A 261 -16.42 -2.22 3.84
C GLY A 261 -15.52 -2.34 2.59
N ALA A 262 -15.45 -1.28 1.76
CA ALA A 262 -14.65 -1.28 0.54
C ALA A 262 -13.13 -1.46 0.79
N SER A 263 -12.55 -0.75 1.74
CA SER A 263 -11.10 -0.83 2.02
C SER A 263 -10.71 -2.19 2.56
N ARG A 264 -11.56 -2.77 3.42
CA ARG A 264 -11.36 -4.10 3.96
C ARG A 264 -11.46 -5.18 2.89
N ASP A 265 -12.50 -5.09 2.06
CA ASP A 265 -12.72 -6.03 0.96
C ASP A 265 -11.53 -6.00 -0.02
N ILE A 266 -11.02 -4.80 -0.32
CA ILE A 266 -9.84 -4.63 -1.17
C ILE A 266 -8.61 -5.27 -0.53
N LEU A 267 -8.28 -4.94 0.72
CA LEU A 267 -7.12 -5.50 1.41
C LEU A 267 -7.16 -7.04 1.53
N GLN A 268 -8.37 -7.64 1.54
CA GLN A 268 -8.53 -9.08 1.59
C GLN A 268 -8.48 -9.77 0.22
N ALA A 269 -8.94 -9.10 -0.84
CA ALA A 269 -9.19 -9.73 -2.13
C ALA A 269 -8.45 -9.11 -3.32
N MET A 270 -7.54 -8.14 -3.08
CA MET A 270 -6.85 -7.44 -4.14
C MET A 270 -6.00 -8.38 -5.01
N THR A 271 -6.09 -8.19 -6.32
CA THR A 271 -5.34 -8.90 -7.36
C THR A 271 -4.48 -7.95 -8.18
N VAL A 272 -4.48 -6.69 -7.85
CA VAL A 272 -3.73 -5.60 -8.46
C VAL A 272 -3.19 -4.72 -7.33
N PRO A 273 -1.98 -4.13 -7.47
CA PRO A 273 -1.45 -3.19 -6.48
C PRO A 273 -2.39 -2.01 -6.23
N VAL A 274 -2.49 -1.61 -4.97
CA VAL A 274 -3.37 -0.51 -4.55
C VAL A 274 -2.57 0.55 -3.81
N LEU A 275 -2.64 1.78 -4.28
CA LEU A 275 -2.12 2.97 -3.62
C LEU A 275 -3.20 3.55 -2.71
N PHE A 276 -2.97 3.46 -1.41
CA PHE A 276 -3.82 4.03 -0.39
C PHE A 276 -3.29 5.36 0.12
N SER A 277 -4.21 6.30 0.37
CA SER A 277 -3.90 7.58 1.04
C SER A 277 -5.00 8.00 2.00
N HIS A 278 -4.66 8.85 2.98
CA HIS A 278 -5.61 9.40 3.96
C HIS A 278 -5.25 10.86 4.33
#